data_ed383299222e96529fa07187c272cef8
#
_entry.id   ed383299222e96529fa07187c272cef8
#
_cell.length_a   1.000
_cell.length_b   1.000
_cell.length_c   1.000
_cell.angle_alpha   90.00
_cell.angle_beta   90.00
_cell.angle_gamma   90.00
#
_symmetry.space_group_name_H-M   'P 1'
#
loop_
_entity.id
_entity.type
_entity.pdbx_description
1 polymer ?
#
loop_
_entity_poly.entity_id
_entity_poly.type
_entity_poly.pdbx_seq_one_letter_code
_entity_poly.pdbx_strand_id
1 'polypeptide(L)'
;MSDNQPNSVLVIYTDGACSPNPGPGGWGAVIIRNGTIVSELSGFAEHSTNNRMELTGAVEALNSVKDPCRIKLYTDSIYLKNGITDWINKWQLNNWRTADRKEVKNSDLWRQLLVQVEHHQVSWHWVKGHSTDPFNIRADELAVEARKGSSPEGATTTPVQLHPDNIHLFTGVTCKHATGVGGWSVILNWRQHVRILGAGATGMSANQLYLVALIKGLNSLKKELPVDVHTHSGYLYDGATQWLKNWKNRNWRTREGGEVSNKQLWQEVDKLLSRYQVSFYLENKENPHCFLQESKELAREFEQEFSCR
;
A
#
# COMPACT_ATOMS: atom_id res chain seq x y z
N MET A 1 -14.99 -23.95 -12.72
CA MET A 1 -15.42 -24.64 -11.48
C MET A 1 -15.25 -23.62 -10.37
N SER A 2 -16.34 -23.14 -9.83
CA SER A 2 -16.41 -22.06 -8.85
C SER A 2 -15.87 -22.54 -7.50
N ASP A 3 -14.74 -21.99 -7.08
CA ASP A 3 -14.17 -22.17 -5.74
C ASP A 3 -15.01 -21.41 -4.71
N ASN A 4 -16.22 -21.92 -4.48
CA ASN A 4 -17.10 -21.49 -3.41
C ASN A 4 -16.73 -22.26 -2.13
N GLN A 5 -15.60 -21.94 -1.49
CA GLN A 5 -15.32 -22.40 -0.13
C GLN A 5 -16.12 -21.55 0.86
N PRO A 6 -17.10 -22.14 1.61
CA PRO A 6 -18.03 -21.39 2.46
C PRO A 6 -17.41 -20.82 3.75
N ASN A 7 -16.09 -20.69 3.85
CA ASN A 7 -15.41 -20.30 5.09
C ASN A 7 -14.29 -19.26 4.91
N SER A 8 -14.17 -18.61 3.75
CA SER A 8 -13.16 -17.55 3.56
C SER A 8 -13.62 -16.24 4.20
N VAL A 9 -12.87 -15.76 5.21
CA VAL A 9 -13.06 -14.45 5.82
C VAL A 9 -12.61 -13.38 4.83
N LEU A 10 -13.49 -12.42 4.50
CA LEU A 10 -13.09 -11.21 3.80
C LEU A 10 -12.44 -10.23 4.76
N VAL A 11 -11.42 -9.54 4.28
CA VAL A 11 -10.79 -8.43 4.99
C VAL A 11 -11.05 -7.16 4.19
N ILE A 12 -11.54 -6.12 4.86
CA ILE A 12 -11.88 -4.83 4.23
C ILE A 12 -11.15 -3.73 5.01
N TYR A 13 -10.49 -2.84 4.29
CA TYR A 13 -9.94 -1.59 4.83
C TYR A 13 -10.71 -0.43 4.22
N THR A 14 -11.07 0.56 5.04
CA THR A 14 -11.81 1.74 4.58
C THR A 14 -11.23 3.02 5.17
N ASP A 15 -11.24 4.08 4.36
CA ASP A 15 -10.86 5.42 4.78
C ASP A 15 -11.72 6.49 4.11
N GLY A 16 -11.68 7.71 4.67
CA GLY A 16 -12.41 8.87 4.17
C GLY A 16 -11.58 10.14 4.27
N ALA A 17 -11.56 10.93 3.20
CA ALA A 17 -10.84 12.19 3.11
C ALA A 17 -11.78 13.35 2.77
N CYS A 18 -11.63 14.48 3.46
CA CYS A 18 -12.37 15.70 3.14
C CYS A 18 -11.47 16.93 3.36
N SER A 19 -11.30 17.77 2.33
CA SER A 19 -10.52 19.00 2.49
C SER A 19 -10.96 20.06 1.46
N PRO A 20 -11.30 21.33 1.93
CA PRO A 20 -11.47 21.65 3.35
C PRO A 20 -12.58 20.81 4.00
N ASN A 21 -12.65 20.77 5.32
CA ASN A 21 -13.67 20.01 6.05
C ASN A 21 -14.60 20.98 6.83
N PRO A 22 -15.88 21.20 6.40
CA PRO A 22 -16.57 20.55 5.27
C PRO A 22 -16.13 21.06 3.90
N GLY A 23 -16.31 20.21 2.86
CA GLY A 23 -15.98 20.52 1.48
C GLY A 23 -15.96 19.28 0.58
N PRO A 24 -15.21 19.30 -0.53
CA PRO A 24 -15.06 18.14 -1.38
C PRO A 24 -14.50 16.94 -0.59
N GLY A 25 -15.17 15.81 -0.68
CA GLY A 25 -14.82 14.59 0.02
C GLY A 25 -14.64 13.40 -0.91
N GLY A 26 -13.86 12.43 -0.47
CA GLY A 26 -13.69 11.16 -1.12
C GLY A 26 -13.63 10.05 -0.09
N TRP A 27 -13.98 8.84 -0.48
CA TRP A 27 -13.82 7.64 0.31
C TRP A 27 -13.14 6.56 -0.50
N GLY A 28 -12.44 5.66 0.18
CA GLY A 28 -11.76 4.52 -0.40
C GLY A 28 -11.99 3.26 0.40
N ALA A 29 -12.03 2.11 -0.28
CA ALA A 29 -12.11 0.81 0.32
C ALA A 29 -11.30 -0.23 -0.45
N VAL A 30 -10.62 -1.11 0.27
CA VAL A 30 -9.84 -2.22 -0.28
C VAL A 30 -10.41 -3.53 0.26
N ILE A 31 -10.84 -4.42 -0.63
CA ILE A 31 -11.42 -5.72 -0.28
C ILE A 31 -10.40 -6.80 -0.60
N ILE A 32 -10.08 -7.61 0.42
CA ILE A 32 -9.04 -8.63 0.36
C ILE A 32 -9.65 -10.00 0.65
N ARG A 33 -9.28 -10.98 -0.15
CA ARG A 33 -9.60 -12.40 0.07
C ARG A 33 -8.31 -13.20 0.02
N ASN A 34 -8.06 -13.99 1.04
CA ASN A 34 -6.86 -14.84 1.14
C ASN A 34 -5.55 -14.05 0.94
N GLY A 35 -5.48 -12.81 1.47
CA GLY A 35 -4.30 -11.94 1.37
C GLY A 35 -4.12 -11.23 0.02
N THR A 36 -5.05 -11.40 -0.93
CA THR A 36 -5.01 -10.75 -2.24
C THR A 36 -6.13 -9.73 -2.35
N ILE A 37 -5.84 -8.54 -2.87
CA ILE A 37 -6.86 -7.53 -3.19
C ILE A 37 -7.75 -8.10 -4.30
N VAL A 38 -9.04 -8.21 -4.04
CA VAL A 38 -10.03 -8.68 -5.00
C VAL A 38 -10.90 -7.55 -5.54
N SER A 39 -10.94 -6.42 -4.84
CA SER A 39 -11.65 -5.23 -5.30
C SER A 39 -11.12 -3.98 -4.60
N GLU A 40 -11.07 -2.88 -5.31
CA GLU A 40 -10.86 -1.54 -4.81
C GLU A 40 -12.07 -0.69 -5.19
N LEU A 41 -12.58 0.08 -4.25
CA LEU A 41 -13.73 0.94 -4.41
C LEU A 41 -13.39 2.35 -3.96
N SER A 42 -13.93 3.32 -4.64
CA SER A 42 -13.82 4.71 -4.20
C SER A 42 -14.99 5.53 -4.72
N GLY A 43 -15.23 6.69 -4.12
CA GLY A 43 -16.26 7.59 -4.58
C GLY A 43 -16.06 9.01 -4.07
N PHE A 44 -16.64 9.96 -4.81
CA PHE A 44 -16.54 11.40 -4.60
C PHE A 44 -17.84 11.99 -4.08
N ALA A 45 -17.76 13.02 -3.27
CA ALA A 45 -18.86 13.89 -2.90
C ALA A 45 -18.44 15.35 -3.01
N GLU A 46 -19.19 16.16 -3.77
CA GLU A 46 -18.87 17.57 -3.98
C GLU A 46 -18.86 18.37 -2.68
N HIS A 47 -19.72 18.02 -1.74
CA HIS A 47 -19.78 18.64 -0.41
C HIS A 47 -20.06 17.61 0.68
N SER A 48 -19.10 17.43 1.59
CA SER A 48 -19.17 16.42 2.65
C SER A 48 -18.37 16.83 3.89
N THR A 49 -18.19 15.87 4.79
CA THR A 49 -17.29 15.97 5.96
C THR A 49 -16.45 14.69 6.05
N ASN A 50 -15.31 14.76 6.73
CA ASN A 50 -14.43 13.59 6.92
C ASN A 50 -15.22 12.40 7.51
N ASN A 51 -15.90 12.60 8.63
CA ASN A 51 -16.71 11.56 9.28
C ASN A 51 -17.79 10.95 8.35
N ARG A 52 -18.35 11.77 7.44
CA ARG A 52 -19.34 11.28 6.49
C ARG A 52 -18.70 10.40 5.41
N MET A 53 -17.49 10.74 4.96
CA MET A 53 -16.74 9.96 3.99
C MET A 53 -16.25 8.63 4.59
N GLU A 54 -15.76 8.64 5.82
CA GLU A 54 -15.39 7.42 6.56
C GLU A 54 -16.58 6.45 6.69
N LEU A 55 -17.76 6.95 7.05
CA LEU A 55 -18.98 6.15 7.10
C LEU A 55 -19.40 5.64 5.73
N THR A 56 -19.35 6.50 4.71
CA THR A 56 -19.72 6.12 3.33
C THR A 56 -18.82 5.00 2.83
N GLY A 57 -17.50 5.10 3.05
CA GLY A 57 -16.55 4.04 2.67
C GLY A 57 -16.90 2.68 3.29
N ALA A 58 -17.25 2.66 4.57
CA ALA A 58 -17.65 1.43 5.25
C ALA A 58 -18.97 0.87 4.71
N VAL A 59 -19.97 1.72 4.48
CA VAL A 59 -21.29 1.32 3.92
C VAL A 59 -21.13 0.76 2.53
N GLU A 60 -20.43 1.47 1.64
CA GLU A 60 -20.28 1.07 0.24
C GLU A 60 -19.42 -0.19 0.10
N ALA A 61 -18.38 -0.33 0.92
CA ALA A 61 -17.58 -1.54 0.93
C ALA A 61 -18.38 -2.77 1.34
N LEU A 62 -19.19 -2.68 2.39
CA LEU A 62 -20.06 -3.78 2.82
C LEU A 62 -21.16 -4.06 1.82
N ASN A 63 -21.79 -3.03 1.25
CA ASN A 63 -22.84 -3.13 0.24
C ASN A 63 -22.37 -3.80 -1.07
N SER A 64 -21.07 -3.70 -1.39
CA SER A 64 -20.50 -4.34 -2.56
C SER A 64 -20.40 -5.86 -2.45
N VAL A 65 -20.45 -6.39 -1.23
CA VAL A 65 -20.39 -7.82 -0.95
C VAL A 65 -21.81 -8.40 -0.95
N LYS A 66 -22.17 -9.15 -2.00
CA LYS A 66 -23.55 -9.60 -2.21
C LYS A 66 -23.98 -10.73 -1.28
N ASP A 67 -23.10 -11.69 -1.05
CA ASP A 67 -23.43 -12.88 -0.27
C ASP A 67 -23.07 -12.69 1.20
N PRO A 68 -23.93 -13.14 2.15
CA PRO A 68 -23.61 -13.10 3.57
C PRO A 68 -22.31 -13.83 3.88
N CYS A 69 -21.36 -13.15 4.51
CA CYS A 69 -20.06 -13.74 4.84
C CYS A 69 -19.46 -13.15 6.13
N ARG A 70 -18.34 -13.72 6.56
CA ARG A 70 -17.55 -13.17 7.67
C ARG A 70 -16.62 -12.11 7.12
N ILE A 71 -16.65 -10.92 7.76
CA ILE A 71 -15.86 -9.76 7.35
C ILE A 71 -15.06 -9.24 8.55
N LYS A 72 -13.76 -9.01 8.35
CA LYS A 72 -12.94 -8.20 9.23
C LYS A 72 -12.79 -6.82 8.60
N LEU A 73 -13.43 -5.81 9.18
CA LEU A 73 -13.35 -4.44 8.69
C LEU A 73 -12.37 -3.64 9.54
N TYR A 74 -11.37 -3.08 8.87
CA TYR A 74 -10.31 -2.25 9.44
C TYR A 74 -10.55 -0.79 9.07
N THR A 75 -10.42 0.10 10.05
CA THR A 75 -10.52 1.55 9.89
C THR A 75 -9.70 2.26 10.96
N ASP A 76 -9.16 3.43 10.66
CA ASP A 76 -8.52 4.31 11.63
C ASP A 76 -9.48 5.39 12.18
N SER A 77 -10.71 5.43 11.67
CA SER A 77 -11.76 6.34 12.10
C SER A 77 -12.20 6.08 13.54
N ILE A 78 -11.84 6.99 14.43
CA ILE A 78 -12.33 6.98 15.83
C ILE A 78 -13.85 7.22 15.85
N TYR A 79 -14.36 8.01 14.92
CA TYR A 79 -15.80 8.28 14.81
C TYR A 79 -16.60 7.02 14.48
N LEU A 80 -16.13 6.26 13.48
CA LEU A 80 -16.74 4.99 13.09
C LEU A 80 -16.63 3.95 14.22
N LYS A 81 -15.45 3.82 14.83
CA LYS A 81 -15.23 2.92 15.96
C LYS A 81 -16.20 3.20 17.11
N ASN A 82 -16.20 4.43 17.63
CA ASN A 82 -17.04 4.79 18.78
C ASN A 82 -18.53 4.71 18.44
N GLY A 83 -18.90 5.04 17.20
CA GLY A 83 -20.26 4.93 16.73
C GLY A 83 -20.79 3.52 16.80
N ILE A 84 -20.03 2.55 16.27
CA ILE A 84 -20.47 1.16 16.20
C ILE A 84 -20.39 0.44 17.55
N THR A 85 -19.41 0.79 18.41
CA THR A 85 -19.23 0.12 19.71
C THR A 85 -20.08 0.71 20.82
N ASP A 86 -20.24 2.04 20.85
CA ASP A 86 -20.78 2.72 22.03
C ASP A 86 -22.08 3.50 21.79
N TRP A 87 -22.24 4.11 20.60
CA TRP A 87 -23.31 5.07 20.42
C TRP A 87 -24.55 4.49 19.76
N ILE A 88 -24.38 3.56 18.83
CA ILE A 88 -25.44 3.10 17.93
C ILE A 88 -26.62 2.48 18.69
N ASN A 89 -26.35 1.67 19.72
CA ASN A 89 -27.38 1.06 20.56
C ASN A 89 -28.20 2.12 21.31
N LYS A 90 -27.53 3.18 21.81
CA LYS A 90 -28.19 4.29 22.49
C LYS A 90 -29.05 5.11 21.54
N TRP A 91 -28.58 5.32 20.32
CA TRP A 91 -29.33 6.03 19.29
C TRP A 91 -30.56 5.27 18.82
N GLN A 92 -30.45 3.96 18.65
CA GLN A 92 -31.61 3.12 18.30
C GLN A 92 -32.68 3.18 19.38
N LEU A 93 -32.29 3.03 20.66
CA LEU A 93 -33.21 3.12 21.81
C LEU A 93 -33.84 4.52 21.94
N ASN A 94 -33.17 5.57 21.50
CA ASN A 94 -33.63 6.94 21.60
C ASN A 94 -34.17 7.50 20.27
N ASN A 95 -34.71 6.64 19.41
CA ASN A 95 -35.28 7.02 18.11
C ASN A 95 -34.36 7.91 17.27
N TRP A 96 -33.06 7.59 17.24
CA TRP A 96 -32.02 8.35 16.51
C TRP A 96 -31.89 9.80 16.94
N ARG A 97 -32.08 10.06 18.23
CA ARG A 97 -31.89 11.37 18.85
C ARG A 97 -30.77 11.34 19.84
N THR A 98 -30.02 12.45 19.92
CA THR A 98 -29.02 12.68 20.95
C THR A 98 -29.69 12.92 22.31
N ALA A 99 -28.90 12.99 23.39
CA ALA A 99 -29.41 13.34 24.72
C ALA A 99 -30.12 14.69 24.72
N ASP A 100 -29.69 15.67 23.90
CA ASP A 100 -30.31 16.98 23.70
C ASP A 100 -31.52 16.94 22.73
N ARG A 101 -32.07 15.77 22.43
CA ARG A 101 -33.20 15.54 21.51
C ARG A 101 -33.00 16.04 20.07
N LYS A 102 -31.74 16.33 19.65
CA LYS A 102 -31.41 16.67 18.28
C LYS A 102 -31.24 15.36 17.47
N GLU A 103 -31.44 15.45 16.16
CA GLU A 103 -31.17 14.34 15.28
C GLU A 103 -29.68 13.95 15.31
N VAL A 104 -29.40 12.65 15.30
CA VAL A 104 -28.03 12.14 15.24
C VAL A 104 -27.41 12.52 13.89
N LYS A 105 -26.22 13.11 13.91
CA LYS A 105 -25.49 13.45 12.67
C LYS A 105 -25.19 12.18 11.87
N ASN A 106 -25.39 12.26 10.55
CA ASN A 106 -25.20 11.14 9.61
C ASN A 106 -26.10 9.92 9.94
N SER A 107 -27.27 10.14 10.53
CA SER A 107 -28.23 9.06 10.90
C SER A 107 -28.65 8.22 9.69
N ASP A 108 -28.66 8.83 8.50
CA ASP A 108 -28.90 8.19 7.22
C ASP A 108 -27.87 7.09 6.91
N LEU A 109 -26.60 7.40 7.04
CA LEU A 109 -25.50 6.44 6.80
C LEU A 109 -25.36 5.41 7.93
N TRP A 110 -25.60 5.82 9.18
CA TRP A 110 -25.58 4.89 10.31
C TRP A 110 -26.67 3.82 10.18
N ARG A 111 -27.85 4.19 9.69
CA ARG A 111 -28.93 3.22 9.42
C ARG A 111 -28.57 2.26 8.27
N GLN A 112 -27.98 2.78 7.20
CA GLN A 112 -27.48 1.95 6.11
C GLN A 112 -26.41 0.98 6.57
N LEU A 113 -25.46 1.45 7.40
CA LEU A 113 -24.41 0.60 7.97
C LEU A 113 -24.99 -0.55 8.79
N LEU A 114 -26.02 -0.29 9.61
CA LEU A 114 -26.69 -1.33 10.40
C LEU A 114 -27.29 -2.43 9.52
N VAL A 115 -27.95 -2.06 8.43
CA VAL A 115 -28.51 -3.05 7.48
C VAL A 115 -27.40 -3.97 6.97
N GLN A 116 -26.22 -3.43 6.65
CA GLN A 116 -25.11 -4.24 6.17
C GLN A 116 -24.49 -5.10 7.28
N VAL A 117 -24.43 -4.58 8.50
CA VAL A 117 -23.94 -5.35 9.66
C VAL A 117 -24.88 -6.49 10.04
N GLU A 118 -26.19 -6.33 9.81
CA GLU A 118 -27.17 -7.42 9.98
C GLU A 118 -27.08 -8.47 8.87
N HIS A 119 -26.69 -8.06 7.65
CA HIS A 119 -26.52 -8.96 6.51
C HIS A 119 -25.24 -9.80 6.62
N HIS A 120 -24.17 -9.27 7.19
CA HIS A 120 -22.85 -9.91 7.31
C HIS A 120 -22.45 -10.13 8.77
N GLN A 121 -21.54 -11.08 9.02
CA GLN A 121 -20.86 -11.20 10.31
C GLN A 121 -19.64 -10.29 10.33
N VAL A 122 -19.81 -9.02 10.73
CA VAL A 122 -18.73 -8.03 10.71
C VAL A 122 -18.01 -7.98 12.07
N SER A 123 -16.69 -8.15 12.06
CA SER A 123 -15.81 -7.85 13.18
C SER A 123 -15.03 -6.57 12.90
N TRP A 124 -15.08 -5.62 13.83
CA TRP A 124 -14.49 -4.30 13.69
C TRP A 124 -13.09 -4.27 14.29
N HIS A 125 -12.16 -3.77 13.53
CA HIS A 125 -10.76 -3.64 13.92
C HIS A 125 -10.31 -2.19 13.72
N TRP A 126 -9.79 -1.60 14.79
CA TRP A 126 -9.22 -0.28 14.70
C TRP A 126 -7.71 -0.37 14.44
N VAL A 127 -7.23 0.35 13.44
CA VAL A 127 -5.81 0.56 13.16
C VAL A 127 -5.44 1.99 13.55
N LYS A 128 -4.19 2.22 13.91
CA LYS A 128 -3.73 3.58 14.19
C LYS A 128 -3.65 4.34 12.87
N GLY A 129 -4.20 5.55 12.83
CA GLY A 129 -4.07 6.45 11.66
C GLY A 129 -2.60 6.64 11.29
N HIS A 130 -2.31 6.68 10.00
CA HIS A 130 -0.94 6.62 9.44
C HIS A 130 -0.17 5.36 9.86
N SER A 131 -0.89 4.24 9.98
CA SER A 131 -0.28 2.94 10.23
C SER A 131 0.57 2.52 9.02
N THR A 132 1.56 1.66 9.28
CA THR A 132 2.37 1.04 8.22
C THR A 132 1.63 -0.11 7.50
N ASP A 133 0.33 -0.27 7.75
CA ASP A 133 -0.48 -1.29 7.09
C ASP A 133 -0.76 -0.90 5.64
N PRO A 134 -0.25 -1.67 4.66
CA PRO A 134 -0.31 -1.30 3.25
C PRO A 134 -1.73 -1.20 2.71
N PHE A 135 -2.67 -1.95 3.27
CA PHE A 135 -4.06 -1.91 2.83
C PHE A 135 -4.80 -0.69 3.40
N ASN A 136 -4.39 -0.24 4.60
CA ASN A 136 -4.89 1.02 5.16
C ASN A 136 -4.35 2.23 4.36
N ILE A 137 -3.06 2.21 4.02
CA ILE A 137 -2.45 3.23 3.16
C ILE A 137 -3.19 3.29 1.81
N ARG A 138 -3.49 2.12 1.23
CA ARG A 138 -4.19 2.07 -0.06
C ARG A 138 -5.63 2.61 0.02
N ALA A 139 -6.34 2.36 1.11
CA ALA A 139 -7.66 2.93 1.33
C ALA A 139 -7.61 4.47 1.44
N ASP A 140 -6.61 5.03 2.16
CA ASP A 140 -6.37 6.47 2.24
C ASP A 140 -6.05 7.08 0.87
N GLU A 141 -5.17 6.45 0.09
CA GLU A 141 -4.86 6.88 -1.29
C GLU A 141 -6.13 6.98 -2.15
N LEU A 142 -6.97 5.94 -2.14
CA LEU A 142 -8.22 5.91 -2.89
C LEU A 142 -9.17 7.04 -2.44
N ALA A 143 -9.26 7.30 -1.14
CA ALA A 143 -10.08 8.38 -0.59
C ALA A 143 -9.56 9.76 -1.03
N VAL A 144 -8.24 9.97 -0.97
CA VAL A 144 -7.60 11.22 -1.38
C VAL A 144 -7.71 11.46 -2.90
N GLU A 145 -7.56 10.42 -3.70
CA GLU A 145 -7.72 10.48 -5.16
C GLU A 145 -9.17 10.82 -5.53
N ALA A 146 -10.13 10.10 -4.97
CA ALA A 146 -11.55 10.36 -5.19
C ALA A 146 -11.95 11.79 -4.82
N ARG A 147 -11.45 12.31 -3.69
CA ARG A 147 -11.70 13.69 -3.25
C ARG A 147 -11.29 14.74 -4.28
N LYS A 148 -10.25 14.50 -5.08
CA LYS A 148 -9.78 15.44 -6.11
C LYS A 148 -10.73 15.55 -7.31
N GLY A 149 -11.87 14.88 -7.28
CA GLY A 149 -12.84 14.86 -8.38
C GLY A 149 -12.41 13.99 -9.55
N SER A 150 -11.35 13.23 -9.38
CA SER A 150 -10.96 12.18 -10.30
C SER A 150 -11.86 10.98 -10.05
N SER A 151 -13.10 11.04 -10.55
CA SER A 151 -13.92 9.84 -10.66
C SER A 151 -13.15 8.87 -11.56
N PRO A 152 -12.99 7.60 -11.20
CA PRO A 152 -12.37 6.62 -12.09
C PRO A 152 -13.34 6.20 -13.19
N GLU A 153 -13.96 7.16 -13.90
CA GLU A 153 -14.55 6.90 -15.19
C GLU A 153 -13.43 6.85 -16.23
N GLY A 154 -12.93 5.64 -16.47
CA GLY A 154 -12.06 5.33 -17.58
C GLY A 154 -10.55 5.29 -17.32
N ALA A 155 -10.08 5.44 -16.10
CA ALA A 155 -8.72 5.00 -15.77
C ALA A 155 -8.77 3.53 -15.34
N THR A 156 -8.77 2.63 -16.30
CA THR A 156 -8.16 1.31 -16.12
C THR A 156 -6.65 1.52 -15.95
N THR A 157 -6.23 2.18 -14.86
CA THR A 157 -4.98 1.79 -14.25
C THR A 157 -5.31 0.48 -13.55
N THR A 158 -5.22 -0.58 -14.33
CA THR A 158 -5.09 -1.94 -13.78
C THR A 158 -4.09 -1.80 -12.65
N PRO A 159 -4.43 -2.08 -11.37
CA PRO A 159 -3.42 -2.24 -10.35
C PRO A 159 -2.38 -3.15 -10.99
N VAL A 160 -1.10 -2.87 -10.84
CA VAL A 160 -0.08 -3.79 -11.35
C VAL A 160 -0.45 -5.13 -10.71
N GLN A 161 -1.13 -5.98 -11.50
CA GLN A 161 -1.61 -7.27 -10.99
C GLN A 161 -0.36 -8.06 -10.67
N LEU A 162 -0.03 -8.08 -9.38
CA LEU A 162 1.09 -8.85 -8.89
C LEU A 162 0.83 -10.30 -9.28
N HIS A 163 1.74 -10.89 -10.06
CA HIS A 163 1.59 -12.29 -10.48
C HIS A 163 1.61 -13.18 -9.23
N PRO A 164 0.55 -13.93 -8.92
CA PRO A 164 0.37 -14.57 -7.61
C PRO A 164 1.45 -15.61 -7.28
N ASP A 165 2.17 -16.10 -8.29
CA ASP A 165 3.22 -17.11 -8.14
C ASP A 165 4.62 -16.50 -8.07
N ASN A 166 4.80 -15.23 -8.40
CA ASN A 166 6.08 -14.52 -8.34
C ASN A 166 6.33 -13.95 -6.94
N ILE A 167 7.60 -13.78 -6.60
CA ILE A 167 8.01 -12.98 -5.44
C ILE A 167 8.09 -11.53 -5.90
N HIS A 168 7.37 -10.61 -5.24
CA HIS A 168 7.47 -9.19 -5.51
C HIS A 168 8.42 -8.53 -4.55
N LEU A 169 9.41 -7.81 -5.08
CA LEU A 169 10.45 -7.12 -4.34
C LEU A 169 10.33 -5.61 -4.59
N PHE A 170 9.97 -4.85 -3.56
CA PHE A 170 9.81 -3.40 -3.61
C PHE A 170 10.99 -2.73 -2.93
N THR A 171 11.65 -1.79 -3.62
CA THR A 171 12.86 -1.12 -3.10
C THR A 171 12.57 0.31 -2.67
N GLY A 172 12.87 0.65 -1.41
CA GLY A 172 12.81 2.01 -0.87
C GLY A 172 14.19 2.55 -0.51
N VAL A 173 14.45 3.81 -0.83
CA VAL A 173 15.71 4.48 -0.49
C VAL A 173 15.47 5.93 -0.13
N THR A 174 16.15 6.39 0.92
CA THR A 174 16.35 7.80 1.26
C THR A 174 17.83 8.12 1.37
N CYS A 175 18.23 9.33 1.01
CA CYS A 175 19.62 9.75 1.11
C CYS A 175 19.68 11.28 1.27
N LYS A 176 20.29 11.76 2.35
CA LYS A 176 20.57 13.17 2.59
C LYS A 176 21.96 13.50 2.06
N HIS A 177 22.04 14.16 0.93
CA HIS A 177 23.32 14.53 0.31
C HIS A 177 24.21 15.37 1.24
N ALA A 178 23.64 16.22 2.08
CA ALA A 178 24.38 17.12 2.95
C ALA A 178 25.14 16.39 4.09
N THR A 179 24.60 15.28 4.58
CA THR A 179 25.18 14.53 5.71
C THR A 179 25.77 13.18 5.28
N GLY A 180 25.51 12.75 4.06
CA GLY A 180 25.88 11.43 3.58
C GLY A 180 25.15 10.27 4.30
N VAL A 181 24.14 10.58 5.10
CA VAL A 181 23.30 9.59 5.78
C VAL A 181 22.13 9.21 4.89
N GLY A 182 21.83 7.94 4.83
CA GLY A 182 20.70 7.41 4.09
C GLY A 182 20.15 6.15 4.73
N GLY A 183 19.03 5.69 4.19
CA GLY A 183 18.39 4.44 4.56
C GLY A 183 17.95 3.67 3.32
N TRP A 184 17.91 2.38 3.44
CA TRP A 184 17.34 1.49 2.43
C TRP A 184 16.37 0.51 3.07
N SER A 185 15.40 0.09 2.30
CA SER A 185 14.49 -0.97 2.68
C SER A 185 14.11 -1.83 1.48
N VAL A 186 13.63 -3.02 1.77
CA VAL A 186 13.02 -3.94 0.83
C VAL A 186 11.79 -4.55 1.48
N ILE A 187 10.68 -4.52 0.77
CA ILE A 187 9.51 -5.33 1.09
C ILE A 187 9.49 -6.50 0.10
N LEU A 188 9.51 -7.71 0.63
CA LEU A 188 9.29 -8.93 -0.13
C LEU A 188 7.87 -9.39 0.11
N ASN A 189 7.09 -9.50 -0.95
CA ASN A 189 5.73 -10.02 -0.90
C ASN A 189 5.62 -11.28 -1.77
N TRP A 190 5.15 -12.37 -1.18
CA TRP A 190 4.82 -13.59 -1.89
C TRP A 190 3.56 -14.22 -1.30
N ARG A 191 2.47 -14.20 -2.05
CA ARG A 191 1.15 -14.64 -1.59
C ARG A 191 0.73 -13.88 -0.32
N GLN A 192 0.65 -14.55 0.83
CA GLN A 192 0.28 -13.98 2.14
C GLN A 192 1.48 -13.64 3.03
N HIS A 193 2.72 -13.81 2.52
CA HIS A 193 3.92 -13.62 3.30
C HIS A 193 4.60 -12.32 2.91
N VAL A 194 4.66 -11.40 3.86
CA VAL A 194 5.43 -10.16 3.73
C VAL A 194 6.65 -10.24 4.62
N ARG A 195 7.80 -9.87 4.10
CA ARG A 195 9.05 -9.76 4.85
C ARG A 195 9.72 -8.43 4.54
N ILE A 196 10.09 -7.73 5.58
CA ILE A 196 10.75 -6.42 5.51
C ILE A 196 12.23 -6.58 5.86
N LEU A 197 13.09 -5.94 5.09
CA LEU A 197 14.51 -5.80 5.34
C LEU A 197 14.88 -4.32 5.19
N GLY A 198 15.81 -3.84 5.99
CA GLY A 198 16.29 -2.47 5.85
C GLY A 198 17.39 -2.14 6.84
N ALA A 199 18.07 -1.06 6.58
CA ALA A 199 19.06 -0.48 7.48
C ALA A 199 19.37 0.98 7.08
N GLY A 200 19.85 1.75 8.07
CA GLY A 200 20.53 3.00 7.82
C GLY A 200 21.96 2.78 7.33
N ALA A 201 22.51 3.74 6.62
CA ALA A 201 23.88 3.71 6.10
C ALA A 201 24.46 5.12 6.02
N THR A 202 25.78 5.23 6.05
CA THR A 202 26.52 6.48 5.83
C THR A 202 27.54 6.32 4.70
N GLY A 203 27.89 7.43 4.04
CA GLY A 203 28.89 7.44 2.98
C GLY A 203 28.46 6.76 1.66
N MET A 204 27.18 6.45 1.52
CA MET A 204 26.62 5.83 0.31
C MET A 204 25.71 6.79 -0.44
N SER A 205 25.80 6.79 -1.77
CA SER A 205 24.84 7.49 -2.62
C SER A 205 23.51 6.75 -2.72
N ALA A 206 22.43 7.44 -3.11
CA ALA A 206 21.13 6.84 -3.35
C ALA A 206 21.23 5.65 -4.33
N ASN A 207 22.01 5.77 -5.40
CA ASN A 207 22.21 4.70 -6.37
C ASN A 207 22.87 3.47 -5.75
N GLN A 208 23.84 3.66 -4.85
CA GLN A 208 24.45 2.54 -4.12
C GLN A 208 23.44 1.87 -3.19
N LEU A 209 22.63 2.66 -2.48
CA LEU A 209 21.61 2.14 -1.57
C LEU A 209 20.54 1.33 -2.31
N TYR A 210 20.11 1.73 -3.51
CA TYR A 210 19.23 0.91 -4.35
C TYR A 210 19.84 -0.42 -4.75
N LEU A 211 21.14 -0.45 -5.10
CA LEU A 211 21.85 -1.69 -5.40
C LEU A 211 21.95 -2.59 -4.16
N VAL A 212 22.28 -2.01 -3.00
CA VAL A 212 22.32 -2.74 -1.72
C VAL A 212 20.96 -3.33 -1.38
N ALA A 213 19.88 -2.54 -1.51
CA ALA A 213 18.52 -3.01 -1.28
C ALA A 213 18.19 -4.23 -2.15
N LEU A 214 18.43 -4.14 -3.46
CA LEU A 214 18.22 -5.27 -4.39
C LEU A 214 19.06 -6.48 -3.98
N ILE A 215 20.35 -6.32 -3.73
CA ILE A 215 21.27 -7.41 -3.35
C ILE A 215 20.80 -8.09 -2.07
N LYS A 216 20.46 -7.32 -1.03
CA LYS A 216 19.98 -7.85 0.26
C LYS A 216 18.63 -8.55 0.11
N GLY A 217 17.73 -8.00 -0.70
CA GLY A 217 16.45 -8.61 -1.01
C GLY A 217 16.60 -9.96 -1.68
N LEU A 218 17.34 -10.03 -2.79
CA LEU A 218 17.57 -11.27 -3.52
C LEU A 218 18.34 -12.33 -2.71
N ASN A 219 19.38 -11.92 -1.97
CA ASN A 219 20.14 -12.85 -1.10
C ASN A 219 19.29 -13.42 0.07
N SER A 220 18.21 -12.77 0.44
CA SER A 220 17.32 -13.26 1.51
C SER A 220 16.33 -14.32 1.07
N LEU A 221 16.19 -14.54 -0.24
CA LEU A 221 15.25 -15.51 -0.80
C LEU A 221 15.69 -16.94 -0.50
N LYS A 222 14.75 -17.76 -0.04
CA LYS A 222 14.96 -19.17 0.26
C LYS A 222 14.52 -20.10 -0.87
N LYS A 223 13.76 -19.59 -1.84
CA LYS A 223 13.20 -20.34 -2.98
C LYS A 223 13.61 -19.66 -4.28
N GLU A 224 13.85 -20.47 -5.29
CA GLU A 224 14.15 -20.01 -6.66
C GLU A 224 12.84 -19.90 -7.44
N LEU A 225 12.04 -18.88 -7.10
CA LEU A 225 10.83 -18.50 -7.82
C LEU A 225 11.12 -17.28 -8.69
N PRO A 226 10.32 -17.01 -9.73
CA PRO A 226 10.40 -15.76 -10.46
C PRO A 226 10.24 -14.55 -9.53
N VAL A 227 11.03 -13.51 -9.75
CA VAL A 227 11.05 -12.29 -8.91
C VAL A 227 10.71 -11.08 -9.77
N ASP A 228 9.71 -10.33 -9.35
CA ASP A 228 9.34 -9.06 -9.93
C ASP A 228 9.85 -7.93 -9.03
N VAL A 229 10.79 -7.16 -9.55
CA VAL A 229 11.43 -6.04 -8.83
C VAL A 229 10.73 -4.72 -9.21
N HIS A 230 10.13 -4.06 -8.22
CA HIS A 230 9.46 -2.77 -8.35
C HIS A 230 10.35 -1.67 -7.78
N THR A 231 10.57 -0.61 -8.55
CA THR A 231 11.48 0.47 -8.14
C THR A 231 11.10 1.83 -8.75
N HIS A 232 11.44 2.90 -8.04
CA HIS A 232 11.44 4.27 -8.58
C HIS A 232 12.79 4.69 -9.15
N SER A 233 13.82 3.85 -9.03
CA SER A 233 15.16 4.18 -9.49
C SER A 233 15.36 3.87 -10.96
N GLY A 234 15.35 4.89 -11.81
CA GLY A 234 15.74 4.73 -13.21
C GLY A 234 17.15 4.16 -13.35
N TYR A 235 18.08 4.54 -12.45
CA TYR A 235 19.44 3.99 -12.45
C TYR A 235 19.46 2.48 -12.23
N LEU A 236 18.66 1.96 -11.29
CA LEU A 236 18.56 0.53 -11.05
C LEU A 236 17.89 -0.17 -12.23
N TYR A 237 16.78 0.36 -12.71
CA TYR A 237 16.01 -0.19 -13.81
C TYR A 237 16.83 -0.26 -15.12
N ASP A 238 17.36 0.88 -15.58
CA ASP A 238 18.15 0.96 -16.81
C ASP A 238 19.45 0.13 -16.71
N GLY A 239 20.09 0.18 -15.53
CA GLY A 239 21.28 -0.58 -15.25
C GLY A 239 21.04 -2.08 -15.42
N ALA A 240 20.00 -2.61 -14.84
CA ALA A 240 19.67 -4.04 -14.88
C ALA A 240 19.14 -4.50 -16.26
N THR A 241 18.31 -3.66 -16.92
CA THR A 241 17.62 -4.04 -18.15
C THR A 241 18.39 -3.72 -19.42
N GLN A 242 19.22 -2.64 -19.41
CA GLN A 242 19.87 -2.14 -20.63
C GLN A 242 21.40 -2.12 -20.55
N TRP A 243 22.00 -1.69 -19.41
CA TRP A 243 23.43 -1.40 -19.39
C TRP A 243 24.29 -2.60 -19.01
N LEU A 244 23.81 -3.46 -18.13
CA LEU A 244 24.55 -4.58 -17.56
C LEU A 244 25.16 -5.50 -18.64
N LYS A 245 24.35 -5.88 -19.64
CA LYS A 245 24.79 -6.68 -20.79
C LYS A 245 25.95 -6.04 -21.56
N ASN A 246 25.87 -4.71 -21.77
CA ASN A 246 26.88 -3.96 -22.47
C ASN A 246 28.18 -3.81 -21.66
N TRP A 247 28.06 -3.62 -20.35
CA TRP A 247 29.23 -3.56 -19.47
C TRP A 247 29.97 -4.89 -19.40
N LYS A 248 29.27 -6.00 -19.32
CA LYS A 248 29.88 -7.34 -19.38
C LYS A 248 30.70 -7.56 -20.68
N ASN A 249 30.10 -7.21 -21.81
CA ASN A 249 30.76 -7.35 -23.13
C ASN A 249 32.02 -6.45 -23.27
N ARG A 250 32.13 -5.40 -22.45
CA ARG A 250 33.27 -4.46 -22.44
C ARG A 250 34.18 -4.60 -21.21
N ASN A 251 34.20 -5.77 -20.60
CA ASN A 251 34.99 -6.03 -19.39
C ASN A 251 34.78 -4.99 -18.28
N TRP A 252 33.51 -4.61 -18.06
CA TRP A 252 33.09 -3.63 -17.05
C TRP A 252 33.65 -2.23 -17.29
N ARG A 253 33.68 -1.80 -18.54
CA ARG A 253 34.05 -0.44 -18.93
C ARG A 253 32.89 0.32 -19.58
N THR A 254 32.87 1.62 -19.39
CA THR A 254 31.93 2.51 -20.07
C THR A 254 32.24 2.60 -21.59
N ARG A 255 31.39 3.27 -22.35
CA ARG A 255 31.61 3.47 -23.80
C ARG A 255 32.90 4.28 -24.07
N GLU A 256 33.23 5.22 -23.17
CA GLU A 256 34.40 6.08 -23.22
C GLU A 256 35.67 5.39 -22.63
N GLY A 257 35.57 4.11 -22.22
CA GLY A 257 36.69 3.33 -21.72
C GLY A 257 36.95 3.48 -20.21
N GLY A 258 36.20 4.33 -19.51
CA GLY A 258 36.28 4.50 -18.06
C GLY A 258 35.74 3.29 -17.29
N GLU A 259 35.97 3.25 -15.99
CA GLU A 259 35.40 2.23 -15.11
C GLU A 259 33.92 2.48 -14.85
N VAL A 260 33.11 1.42 -14.81
CA VAL A 260 31.67 1.53 -14.49
C VAL A 260 31.48 1.96 -13.04
N SER A 261 30.70 3.01 -12.81
CA SER A 261 30.36 3.45 -11.45
C SER A 261 29.65 2.34 -10.67
N ASN A 262 30.04 2.13 -9.41
CA ASN A 262 29.52 1.05 -8.54
C ASN A 262 29.75 -0.36 -9.10
N LYS A 263 30.82 -0.55 -9.87
CA LYS A 263 31.13 -1.81 -10.55
C LYS A 263 31.02 -3.04 -9.66
N GLN A 264 31.53 -3.01 -8.45
CA GLN A 264 31.50 -4.16 -7.53
C GLN A 264 30.07 -4.55 -7.17
N LEU A 265 29.21 -3.58 -6.88
CA LEU A 265 27.79 -3.82 -6.58
C LEU A 265 27.06 -4.37 -7.81
N TRP A 266 27.33 -3.85 -9.00
CA TRP A 266 26.75 -4.35 -10.23
C TRP A 266 27.23 -5.77 -10.58
N GLN A 267 28.45 -6.13 -10.26
CA GLN A 267 28.96 -7.50 -10.41
C GLN A 267 28.25 -8.48 -9.47
N GLU A 268 27.91 -8.03 -8.26
CA GLU A 268 27.10 -8.84 -7.34
C GLU A 268 25.65 -8.98 -7.82
N VAL A 269 25.05 -7.90 -8.32
CA VAL A 269 23.73 -7.95 -8.98
C VAL A 269 23.74 -8.93 -10.15
N ASP A 270 24.74 -8.89 -11.04
CA ASP A 270 24.85 -9.80 -12.18
C ASP A 270 24.86 -11.28 -11.78
N LYS A 271 25.59 -11.63 -10.71
CA LYS A 271 25.60 -12.98 -10.16
C LYS A 271 24.21 -13.41 -9.68
N LEU A 272 23.48 -12.51 -9.03
CA LEU A 272 22.13 -12.80 -8.53
C LEU A 272 21.11 -12.91 -9.67
N LEU A 273 21.20 -12.05 -10.68
CA LEU A 273 20.34 -12.12 -11.87
C LEU A 273 20.62 -13.36 -12.72
N SER A 274 21.79 -13.97 -12.57
CA SER A 274 22.10 -15.25 -13.20
C SER A 274 21.51 -16.46 -12.45
N ARG A 275 21.18 -16.26 -11.17
CA ARG A 275 20.58 -17.28 -10.30
C ARG A 275 19.06 -17.26 -10.33
N TYR A 276 18.46 -16.08 -10.38
CA TYR A 276 17.00 -15.90 -10.32
C TYR A 276 16.47 -15.41 -11.66
N GLN A 277 15.27 -15.83 -12.03
CA GLN A 277 14.51 -15.20 -13.11
C GLN A 277 13.93 -13.90 -12.57
N VAL A 278 14.49 -12.75 -12.98
CA VAL A 278 14.11 -11.43 -12.46
C VAL A 278 13.55 -10.55 -13.56
N SER A 279 12.36 -9.99 -13.32
CA SER A 279 11.75 -8.94 -14.12
C SER A 279 11.81 -7.62 -13.36
N PHE A 280 12.00 -6.50 -14.07
CA PHE A 280 12.08 -5.18 -13.46
C PHE A 280 10.94 -4.30 -13.93
N TYR A 281 10.35 -3.56 -12.99
CA TYR A 281 9.27 -2.61 -13.21
C TYR A 281 9.68 -1.24 -12.66
N LEU A 282 9.76 -0.24 -13.55
CA LEU A 282 9.95 1.15 -13.17
C LEU A 282 8.58 1.77 -12.95
N GLU A 283 8.22 2.03 -11.71
CA GLU A 283 6.91 2.58 -11.39
C GLU A 283 6.91 4.11 -11.40
N ASN A 284 5.75 4.67 -11.77
CA ASN A 284 5.55 6.12 -11.76
C ASN A 284 5.56 6.63 -10.31
N LYS A 285 6.22 7.76 -10.07
CA LYS A 285 6.28 8.41 -8.76
C LYS A 285 4.95 9.05 -8.35
N GLU A 286 4.09 9.33 -9.31
CA GLU A 286 2.80 9.99 -9.06
C GLU A 286 1.72 9.01 -8.59
N ASN A 287 1.84 7.73 -8.98
CA ASN A 287 0.91 6.68 -8.55
C ASN A 287 1.66 5.34 -8.39
N PRO A 288 2.51 5.20 -7.36
CA PRO A 288 3.26 3.98 -7.12
C PRO A 288 2.37 2.90 -6.49
N HIS A 289 2.77 1.65 -6.63
CA HIS A 289 2.20 0.57 -5.83
C HIS A 289 2.40 0.85 -4.32
N CYS A 290 1.39 0.54 -3.48
CA CYS A 290 1.43 0.84 -2.04
C CYS A 290 2.69 0.30 -1.33
N PHE A 291 3.13 -0.91 -1.63
CA PHE A 291 4.38 -1.46 -1.07
C PHE A 291 5.63 -0.68 -1.50
N LEU A 292 5.61 -0.02 -2.66
CA LEU A 292 6.75 0.78 -3.08
C LEU A 292 6.80 2.11 -2.32
N GLN A 293 5.65 2.69 -2.01
CA GLN A 293 5.54 3.86 -1.14
C GLN A 293 5.96 3.51 0.30
N GLU A 294 5.41 2.43 0.85
CA GLU A 294 5.76 1.93 2.19
C GLU A 294 7.26 1.63 2.30
N SER A 295 7.85 0.99 1.28
CA SER A 295 9.30 0.73 1.30
C SER A 295 10.10 2.02 1.42
N LYS A 296 9.67 3.13 0.80
CA LYS A 296 10.35 4.42 0.93
C LYS A 296 10.20 5.03 2.33
N GLU A 297 9.06 4.87 2.97
CA GLU A 297 8.82 5.32 4.35
C GLU A 297 9.67 4.54 5.35
N LEU A 298 9.70 3.22 5.22
CA LEU A 298 10.58 2.37 6.02
C LEU A 298 12.07 2.74 5.86
N ALA A 299 12.49 3.09 4.66
CA ALA A 299 13.86 3.55 4.45
C ALA A 299 14.16 4.85 5.22
N ARG A 300 13.17 5.76 5.38
CA ARG A 300 13.31 6.97 6.22
C ARG A 300 13.39 6.62 7.71
N GLU A 301 12.60 5.68 8.17
CA GLU A 301 12.64 5.22 9.56
C GLU A 301 14.02 4.62 9.88
N PHE A 302 14.54 3.73 9.04
CA PHE A 302 15.89 3.17 9.20
C PHE A 302 17.01 4.25 9.13
N GLU A 303 16.85 5.27 8.28
CA GLU A 303 17.76 6.42 8.26
C GLU A 303 17.73 7.18 9.59
N GLN A 304 16.52 7.46 10.14
CA GLN A 304 16.35 8.19 11.39
C GLN A 304 16.91 7.41 12.58
N GLU A 305 16.59 6.13 12.70
CA GLU A 305 17.13 5.27 13.76
C GLU A 305 18.67 5.20 13.72
N PHE A 306 19.23 5.16 12.53
CA PHE A 306 20.68 5.15 12.35
C PHE A 306 21.33 6.49 12.74
N SER A 307 20.65 7.61 12.47
CA SER A 307 21.12 8.96 12.80
C SER A 307 21.09 9.28 14.30
N CYS A 308 20.29 8.53 15.07
CA CYS A 308 20.15 8.70 16.53
C CYS A 308 21.13 7.84 17.35
N ARG A 309 21.93 7.01 16.68
CA ARG A 309 22.99 6.19 17.30
C ARG A 309 24.35 6.86 17.17
#